data_da6363c76b784ec5707e09af8cc7ae41
#
_entry.id   da6363c76b784ec5707e09af8cc7ae41
#
_cell.length_a   1.000
_cell.length_b   1.000
_cell.length_c   1.000
_cell.angle_alpha   90.00
_cell.angle_beta   90.00
_cell.angle_gamma   90.00
#
_symmetry.space_group_name_H-M   'P 1'
#
loop_
_entity.id
_entity.type
_entity.pdbx_description
1 polymer ?
#
loop_
_entity_poly.entity_id
_entity_poly.type
_entity_poly.pdbx_seq_one_letter_code
_entity_poly.pdbx_strand_id
1 'polypeptide(L)'
;MSESKFIKTFLMIFIVLAFNVFTAQAQMKTRLSPLGNLVAGIQERADNLVYISEQDWDVNVFVIGRNVSILNAETFLAANPFIAFEPIEEIPVDDFFTRLENRDAAWTNLRNYLEANLVSLKVFKAKNIRREVYFVGLFQGHIVGIRTFAVET
;
A
#
# COMPACT_ATOMS: atom_id res chain seq x y z
N MET A 1 10.92 63.06 -16.71
CA MET A 1 11.23 62.39 -15.41
C MET A 1 10.09 61.46 -14.91
N SER A 2 9.20 61.05 -15.80
CA SER A 2 7.98 60.26 -15.44
C SER A 2 8.08 58.74 -15.80
N GLU A 3 8.80 58.38 -16.86
CA GLU A 3 8.80 56.98 -17.35
C GLU A 3 9.54 56.00 -16.46
N SER A 4 10.61 56.44 -15.79
CA SER A 4 11.44 55.55 -14.92
C SER A 4 10.67 55.06 -13.67
N LYS A 5 9.73 55.83 -13.15
CA LYS A 5 8.92 55.43 -11.99
C LYS A 5 7.88 54.37 -12.37
N PHE A 6 7.30 54.51 -13.59
CA PHE A 6 6.27 53.59 -14.08
C PHE A 6 6.86 52.19 -14.33
N ILE A 7 8.04 52.09 -14.92
CA ILE A 7 8.73 50.83 -15.19
C ILE A 7 9.10 50.10 -13.89
N LYS A 8 9.58 50.83 -12.88
CA LYS A 8 9.93 50.24 -11.58
C LYS A 8 8.70 49.69 -10.84
N THR A 9 7.56 50.39 -10.90
CA THR A 9 6.33 49.94 -10.27
C THR A 9 5.75 48.71 -10.98
N PHE A 10 5.81 48.65 -12.32
CA PHE A 10 5.33 47.53 -13.11
C PHE A 10 6.20 46.27 -12.89
N LEU A 11 7.51 46.44 -12.80
CA LEU A 11 8.43 45.33 -12.52
C LEU A 11 8.21 44.77 -11.10
N MET A 12 7.94 45.60 -10.11
CA MET A 12 7.67 45.16 -8.75
C MET A 12 6.36 44.39 -8.65
N ILE A 13 5.31 44.79 -9.35
CA ILE A 13 4.03 44.06 -9.39
C ILE A 13 4.19 42.69 -10.05
N PHE A 14 5.00 42.59 -11.11
CA PHE A 14 5.26 41.32 -11.79
C PHE A 14 6.06 40.32 -10.92
N ILE A 15 7.02 40.83 -10.14
CA ILE A 15 7.80 39.99 -9.21
C ILE A 15 6.92 39.49 -8.07
N VAL A 16 6.02 40.31 -7.53
CA VAL A 16 5.09 39.89 -6.46
C VAL A 16 4.07 38.87 -6.98
N LEU A 17 3.56 39.03 -8.20
CA LEU A 17 2.65 38.04 -8.82
C LEU A 17 3.33 36.73 -9.13
N ALA A 18 4.58 36.75 -9.64
CA ALA A 18 5.35 35.56 -9.88
C ALA A 18 5.70 34.78 -8.60
N PHE A 19 5.98 35.50 -7.51
CA PHE A 19 6.26 34.89 -6.21
C PHE A 19 5.01 34.19 -5.61
N ASN A 20 3.83 34.80 -5.79
CA ASN A 20 2.57 34.21 -5.30
C ASN A 20 2.15 32.97 -6.10
N VAL A 21 2.44 32.89 -7.40
CA VAL A 21 2.17 31.72 -8.23
C VAL A 21 3.12 30.60 -7.85
N PHE A 22 4.38 30.91 -7.56
CA PHE A 22 5.39 29.89 -7.16
C PHE A 22 5.09 29.29 -5.77
N THR A 23 4.63 30.12 -4.82
CA THR A 23 4.24 29.66 -3.48
C THR A 23 2.94 28.85 -3.51
N ALA A 24 1.99 29.17 -4.39
CA ALA A 24 0.75 28.41 -4.57
C ALA A 24 1.02 27.01 -5.18
N GLN A 25 1.97 26.87 -6.09
CA GLN A 25 2.38 25.57 -6.64
C GLN A 25 3.17 24.72 -5.63
N ALA A 26 3.94 25.34 -4.75
CA ALA A 26 4.68 24.61 -3.70
C ALA A 26 3.76 24.06 -2.59
N GLN A 27 2.55 24.58 -2.44
CA GLN A 27 1.55 24.12 -1.46
C GLN A 27 0.60 23.05 -1.98
N MET A 28 0.64 22.71 -3.26
CA MET A 28 -0.01 21.51 -3.80
C MET A 28 0.84 20.27 -3.53
N LYS A 29 1.31 20.08 -2.32
CA LYS A 29 1.60 18.75 -1.80
C LYS A 29 0.25 18.03 -1.77
N THR A 30 0.02 17.21 -2.76
CA THR A 30 -1.16 16.36 -2.88
C THR A 30 -1.29 15.62 -1.55
N ARG A 31 -2.20 16.02 -0.68
CA ARG A 31 -2.50 15.24 0.53
C ARG A 31 -3.07 13.93 0.04
N LEU A 32 -2.29 12.89 0.17
CA LEU A 32 -2.77 11.54 -0.10
C LEU A 32 -4.05 11.31 0.71
N SER A 33 -5.00 10.60 0.12
CA SER A 33 -6.17 10.14 0.88
C SER A 33 -5.73 9.26 2.05
N PRO A 34 -6.57 9.04 3.07
CA PRO A 34 -6.25 8.12 4.16
C PRO A 34 -5.80 6.74 3.65
N LEU A 35 -6.47 6.21 2.62
CA LEU A 35 -6.06 4.97 1.95
C LEU A 35 -4.70 5.12 1.25
N GLY A 36 -4.45 6.25 0.58
CA GLY A 36 -3.16 6.51 -0.06
C GLY A 36 -2.01 6.59 0.94
N ASN A 37 -2.22 7.19 2.11
CA ASN A 37 -1.22 7.22 3.18
C ASN A 37 -0.93 5.82 3.73
N LEU A 38 -1.97 5.01 3.93
CA LEU A 38 -1.82 3.62 4.37
C LEU A 38 -1.01 2.81 3.35
N VAL A 39 -1.38 2.89 2.07
CA VAL A 39 -0.67 2.19 0.98
C VAL A 39 0.80 2.59 0.91
N ALA A 40 1.10 3.89 1.00
CA ALA A 40 2.48 4.38 1.01
C ALA A 40 3.26 3.85 2.22
N GLY A 41 2.64 3.79 3.40
CA GLY A 41 3.27 3.26 4.60
C GLY A 41 3.50 1.74 4.55
N ILE A 42 2.63 0.98 3.88
CA ILE A 42 2.85 -0.45 3.63
C ILE A 42 3.99 -0.62 2.63
N GLN A 43 3.99 0.14 1.53
CA GLN A 43 5.04 0.08 0.51
C GLN A 43 6.42 0.34 1.09
N GLU A 44 6.58 1.40 1.88
CA GLU A 44 7.84 1.74 2.55
C GLU A 44 8.41 0.58 3.37
N ARG A 45 7.52 -0.21 4.02
CA ARG A 45 7.93 -1.34 4.86
C ARG A 45 8.08 -2.64 4.09
N ALA A 46 7.41 -2.76 2.95
CA ALA A 46 7.52 -3.91 2.05
C ALA A 46 8.72 -3.79 1.11
N ASP A 47 9.20 -2.56 0.86
CA ASP A 47 10.36 -2.33 0.02
C ASP A 47 11.57 -3.10 0.56
N ASN A 48 12.19 -3.89 -0.33
CA ASN A 48 13.32 -4.78 -0.04
C ASN A 48 12.99 -6.01 0.82
N LEU A 49 11.73 -6.24 1.20
CA LEU A 49 11.34 -7.52 1.76
C LEU A 49 11.26 -8.58 0.67
N VAL A 50 11.79 -9.74 1.00
CA VAL A 50 11.77 -10.91 0.14
C VAL A 50 11.07 -12.06 0.87
N TYR A 51 10.07 -12.63 0.22
CA TYR A 51 9.45 -13.85 0.71
C TYR A 51 10.24 -15.05 0.20
N ILE A 52 10.85 -15.78 1.14
CA ILE A 52 11.71 -16.92 0.83
C ILE A 52 10.88 -18.19 0.89
N SER A 53 10.68 -18.80 -0.28
CA SER A 53 10.17 -20.16 -0.45
C SER A 53 11.25 -21.03 -1.13
N GLU A 54 10.95 -21.80 -2.15
CA GLU A 54 11.97 -22.43 -3.00
C GLU A 54 12.67 -21.43 -3.93
N GLN A 55 12.02 -20.29 -4.16
CA GLN A 55 12.55 -19.12 -4.87
C GLN A 55 12.23 -17.87 -4.07
N ASP A 56 13.04 -16.85 -4.24
CA ASP A 56 12.85 -15.54 -3.64
C ASP A 56 11.84 -14.73 -4.45
N TRP A 57 10.84 -14.17 -3.76
CA TRP A 57 9.77 -13.39 -4.38
C TRP A 57 9.62 -12.04 -3.71
N ASP A 58 9.39 -11.02 -4.53
CA ASP A 58 9.10 -9.68 -4.05
C ASP A 58 7.78 -9.64 -3.28
N VAL A 59 7.72 -8.75 -2.31
CA VAL A 59 6.52 -8.43 -1.55
C VAL A 59 5.90 -7.17 -2.13
N ASN A 60 4.68 -7.28 -2.64
CA ASN A 60 4.00 -6.19 -3.30
C ASN A 60 2.78 -5.73 -2.49
N VAL A 61 2.50 -4.43 -2.47
CA VAL A 61 1.26 -3.91 -1.90
C VAL A 61 0.06 -4.39 -2.71
N PHE A 62 -1.00 -4.72 -1.99
CA PHE A 62 -2.24 -5.24 -2.56
C PHE A 62 -3.44 -4.44 -2.07
N VAL A 63 -4.26 -3.96 -3.00
CA VAL A 63 -5.50 -3.21 -2.71
C VAL A 63 -6.56 -3.62 -3.69
N ILE A 64 -7.68 -4.14 -3.18
CA ILE A 64 -8.86 -4.47 -4.00
C ILE A 64 -10.16 -4.22 -3.24
N GLY A 65 -11.23 -4.34 -3.99
CA GLY A 65 -12.60 -4.29 -3.47
C GLY A 65 -13.04 -2.89 -3.08
N ARG A 66 -14.34 -2.76 -2.91
CA ARG A 66 -14.99 -1.58 -2.34
C ARG A 66 -16.21 -2.05 -1.57
N ASN A 67 -16.50 -1.39 -0.46
CA ASN A 67 -17.66 -1.70 0.39
C ASN A 67 -17.66 -3.13 0.96
N VAL A 68 -16.46 -3.70 1.17
CA VAL A 68 -16.32 -4.99 1.85
C VAL A 68 -16.46 -4.76 3.35
N SER A 69 -17.44 -5.39 3.98
CA SER A 69 -17.70 -5.25 5.42
C SER A 69 -17.17 -6.42 6.25
N ILE A 70 -17.03 -7.58 5.64
CA ILE A 70 -16.55 -8.82 6.28
C ILE A 70 -15.47 -9.42 5.41
N LEU A 71 -14.33 -9.78 5.99
CA LEU A 71 -13.23 -10.44 5.30
C LEU A 71 -13.21 -11.93 5.68
N ASN A 72 -13.53 -12.75 4.71
CA ASN A 72 -13.42 -14.20 4.75
C ASN A 72 -13.02 -14.72 3.34
N ALA A 73 -12.84 -16.03 3.20
CA ALA A 73 -12.44 -16.64 1.93
C ALA A 73 -13.41 -16.30 0.78
N GLU A 74 -14.72 -16.34 1.04
CA GLU A 74 -15.74 -16.09 0.03
C GLU A 74 -15.72 -14.63 -0.44
N THR A 75 -15.73 -13.68 0.48
CA THR A 75 -15.72 -12.24 0.16
C THR A 75 -14.39 -11.82 -0.47
N PHE A 76 -13.28 -12.44 -0.08
CA PHE A 76 -11.98 -12.22 -0.70
C PHE A 76 -11.96 -12.69 -2.16
N LEU A 77 -12.44 -13.92 -2.44
CA LEU A 77 -12.54 -14.43 -3.81
C LEU A 77 -13.49 -13.60 -4.67
N ALA A 78 -14.64 -13.22 -4.13
CA ALA A 78 -15.61 -12.37 -4.84
C ALA A 78 -15.02 -11.00 -5.21
N ALA A 79 -14.14 -10.44 -4.36
CA ALA A 79 -13.47 -9.18 -4.62
C ALA A 79 -12.23 -9.30 -5.53
N ASN A 80 -11.64 -10.50 -5.64
CA ASN A 80 -10.40 -10.75 -6.38
C ASN A 80 -10.66 -11.63 -7.63
N PRO A 81 -11.03 -11.05 -8.78
CA PRO A 81 -11.37 -11.82 -9.97
C PRO A 81 -10.20 -12.61 -10.56
N PHE A 82 -8.97 -12.27 -10.22
CA PHE A 82 -7.78 -12.96 -10.75
C PHE A 82 -7.61 -14.37 -10.20
N ILE A 83 -8.17 -14.64 -9.00
CA ILE A 83 -8.11 -15.96 -8.36
C ILE A 83 -9.51 -16.48 -7.97
N ALA A 84 -10.59 -15.93 -8.56
CA ALA A 84 -11.97 -16.24 -8.19
C ALA A 84 -12.34 -17.72 -8.32
N PHE A 85 -11.63 -18.48 -9.13
CA PHE A 85 -11.85 -19.91 -9.38
C PHE A 85 -10.82 -20.82 -8.70
N GLU A 86 -9.87 -20.24 -7.96
CA GLU A 86 -8.82 -21.01 -7.30
C GLU A 86 -9.28 -21.43 -5.90
N PRO A 87 -9.02 -22.67 -5.48
CA PRO A 87 -9.18 -23.03 -4.08
C PRO A 87 -8.21 -22.20 -3.25
N ILE A 88 -8.71 -21.60 -2.17
CA ILE A 88 -7.87 -20.88 -1.22
C ILE A 88 -7.89 -21.54 0.15
N GLU A 89 -6.80 -21.40 0.86
CA GLU A 89 -6.60 -21.83 2.23
C GLU A 89 -6.39 -20.61 3.11
N GLU A 90 -7.06 -20.54 4.25
CA GLU A 90 -6.78 -19.56 5.29
C GLU A 90 -5.71 -20.14 6.22
N ILE A 91 -4.62 -19.40 6.40
CA ILE A 91 -3.50 -19.76 7.27
C ILE A 91 -3.58 -18.87 8.51
N PRO A 92 -3.32 -19.40 9.73
CA PRO A 92 -3.18 -18.57 10.91
C PRO A 92 -2.09 -17.50 10.71
N VAL A 93 -2.40 -16.25 11.09
CA VAL A 93 -1.48 -15.11 10.91
C VAL A 93 -0.14 -15.36 11.60
N ASP A 94 -0.16 -15.91 12.80
CA ASP A 94 1.06 -16.21 13.55
C ASP A 94 1.93 -17.27 12.87
N ASP A 95 1.32 -18.30 12.29
CA ASP A 95 2.06 -19.34 11.57
C ASP A 95 2.77 -18.78 10.33
N PHE A 96 2.14 -17.82 9.66
CA PHE A 96 2.73 -17.13 8.52
C PHE A 96 3.95 -16.28 8.95
N PHE A 97 3.79 -15.46 10.00
CA PHE A 97 4.82 -14.50 10.38
C PHE A 97 5.97 -15.11 11.18
N THR A 98 5.74 -16.10 12.05
CA THR A 98 6.79 -16.66 12.90
C THR A 98 8.04 -17.10 12.12
N ARG A 99 7.86 -17.69 10.94
CA ARG A 99 8.98 -18.10 10.10
C ARG A 99 9.73 -16.94 9.46
N LEU A 100 9.01 -15.89 9.09
CA LEU A 100 9.55 -14.72 8.41
C LEU A 100 10.29 -13.81 9.39
N GLU A 101 9.70 -13.55 10.54
CA GLU A 101 10.26 -12.70 11.60
C GLU A 101 11.55 -13.28 12.19
N ASN A 102 11.65 -14.61 12.27
CA ASN A 102 12.88 -15.29 12.70
C ASN A 102 14.05 -15.15 11.70
N ARG A 103 13.75 -14.79 10.45
CA ARG A 103 14.77 -14.60 9.40
C ARG A 103 15.15 -13.13 9.23
N ASP A 104 14.17 -12.24 9.31
CA ASP A 104 14.36 -10.81 9.13
C ASP A 104 13.37 -10.01 10.00
N ALA A 105 13.91 -9.21 10.91
CA ALA A 105 13.14 -8.34 11.80
C ALA A 105 12.31 -7.28 11.07
N ALA A 106 12.60 -6.99 9.81
CA ALA A 106 11.80 -6.07 8.99
C ALA A 106 10.36 -6.59 8.77
N TRP A 107 10.16 -7.92 8.80
CA TRP A 107 8.82 -8.52 8.78
C TRP A 107 7.99 -8.15 10.02
N THR A 108 8.62 -8.06 11.19
CA THR A 108 7.96 -7.59 12.42
C THR A 108 7.48 -6.15 12.28
N ASN A 109 8.29 -5.28 11.65
CA ASN A 109 7.89 -3.89 11.41
C ASN A 109 6.69 -3.78 10.47
N LEU A 110 6.67 -4.58 9.40
CA LEU A 110 5.54 -4.64 8.48
C LEU A 110 4.29 -5.19 9.17
N ARG A 111 4.41 -6.30 9.89
CA ARG A 111 3.31 -6.91 10.66
C ARG A 111 2.69 -5.91 11.62
N ASN A 112 3.49 -5.29 12.48
CA ASN A 112 3.02 -4.32 13.47
C ASN A 112 2.28 -3.15 12.81
N TYR A 113 2.78 -2.68 11.67
CA TYR A 113 2.12 -1.61 10.92
C TYR A 113 0.76 -2.03 10.38
N LEU A 114 0.65 -3.24 9.83
CA LEU A 114 -0.59 -3.79 9.31
C LEU A 114 -1.61 -4.03 10.44
N GLU A 115 -1.17 -4.60 11.57
CA GLU A 115 -2.01 -4.82 12.76
C GLU A 115 -2.53 -3.51 13.38
N ALA A 116 -1.72 -2.45 13.35
CA ALA A 116 -2.13 -1.14 13.88
C ALA A 116 -3.13 -0.38 12.99
N ASN A 117 -3.20 -0.70 11.69
CA ASN A 117 -3.97 0.08 10.73
C ASN A 117 -5.13 -0.68 10.06
N LEU A 118 -5.12 -2.00 10.10
CA LEU A 118 -6.12 -2.85 9.46
C LEU A 118 -6.94 -3.62 10.50
N VAL A 119 -8.16 -3.95 10.15
CA VAL A 119 -9.00 -4.83 10.95
C VAL A 119 -9.23 -6.16 10.23
N SER A 120 -9.58 -7.22 10.99
CA SER A 120 -9.88 -8.55 10.44
C SER A 120 -8.75 -9.13 9.59
N LEU A 121 -7.52 -9.06 10.06
CA LEU A 121 -6.35 -9.58 9.36
C LEU A 121 -6.46 -11.06 9.06
N LYS A 122 -6.12 -11.44 7.82
CA LYS A 122 -6.17 -12.80 7.29
C LYS A 122 -4.97 -13.08 6.40
N VAL A 123 -4.55 -14.33 6.39
CA VAL A 123 -3.62 -14.85 5.39
C VAL A 123 -4.38 -15.83 4.51
N PHE A 124 -4.40 -15.56 3.21
CA PHE A 124 -4.97 -16.44 2.21
C PHE A 124 -3.89 -16.96 1.27
N LYS A 125 -3.91 -18.25 1.02
CA LYS A 125 -2.99 -18.91 0.09
C LYS A 125 -3.80 -19.58 -1.02
N ALA A 126 -3.58 -19.17 -2.26
CA ALA A 126 -4.17 -19.82 -3.41
C ALA A 126 -3.49 -21.16 -3.69
N LYS A 127 -4.26 -22.20 -4.00
CA LYS A 127 -3.76 -23.57 -4.23
C LYS A 127 -3.49 -23.85 -5.72
N ASN A 128 -2.94 -22.86 -6.43
CA ASN A 128 -2.50 -23.01 -7.82
C ASN A 128 -0.99 -23.35 -7.89
N ILE A 129 -0.46 -23.57 -9.10
CA ILE A 129 0.96 -23.90 -9.33
C ILE A 129 1.89 -22.80 -8.83
N ARG A 130 1.49 -21.53 -8.97
CA ARG A 130 2.15 -20.36 -8.36
C ARG A 130 1.31 -19.94 -7.16
N ARG A 131 1.52 -20.54 -6.02
CA ARG A 131 0.75 -20.28 -4.81
C ARG A 131 0.87 -18.82 -4.41
N GLU A 132 -0.10 -18.02 -4.83
CA GLU A 132 -0.19 -16.63 -4.38
C GLU A 132 -0.55 -16.60 -2.90
N VAL A 133 0.19 -15.80 -2.14
CA VAL A 133 -0.02 -15.61 -0.72
C VAL A 133 -0.40 -14.15 -0.47
N TYR A 134 -1.50 -13.96 0.22
CA TYR A 134 -2.06 -12.63 0.54
C TYR A 134 -2.12 -12.48 2.06
N PHE A 135 -1.47 -11.47 2.60
CA PHE A 135 -1.71 -11.02 3.97
C PHE A 135 -2.44 -9.69 3.91
N VAL A 136 -3.72 -9.73 4.29
CA VAL A 136 -4.66 -8.63 4.04
C VAL A 136 -5.57 -8.40 5.24
N GLY A 137 -6.10 -7.20 5.32
CA GLY A 137 -7.14 -6.80 6.26
C GLY A 137 -8.09 -5.78 5.63
N LEU A 138 -9.02 -5.27 6.42
CA LEU A 138 -9.98 -4.28 5.97
C LEU A 138 -9.56 -2.88 6.41
N PHE A 139 -9.67 -1.92 5.49
CA PHE A 139 -9.54 -0.48 5.73
C PHE A 139 -10.60 0.28 4.94
N GLN A 140 -11.54 0.92 5.62
CA GLN A 140 -12.61 1.72 5.01
C GLN A 140 -13.35 1.00 3.87
N GLY A 141 -13.65 -0.28 4.04
CA GLY A 141 -14.33 -1.09 3.03
C GLY A 141 -13.45 -1.60 1.89
N HIS A 142 -12.15 -1.35 1.93
CA HIS A 142 -11.17 -1.93 1.01
C HIS A 142 -10.45 -3.12 1.66
N ILE A 143 -10.10 -4.12 0.86
CA ILE A 143 -9.15 -5.16 1.24
C ILE A 143 -7.76 -4.65 0.90
N VAL A 144 -6.90 -4.50 1.90
CA VAL A 144 -5.57 -3.89 1.79
C VAL A 144 -4.54 -4.76 2.49
N GLY A 145 -3.35 -4.82 1.95
CA GLY A 145 -2.23 -5.54 2.55
C GLY A 145 -1.11 -5.80 1.56
N ILE A 146 -0.54 -6.99 1.62
CA ILE A 146 0.55 -7.42 0.73
C ILE A 146 0.18 -8.70 -0.01
N ARG A 147 0.82 -8.89 -1.17
CA ARG A 147 0.81 -10.09 -1.98
C ARG A 147 2.23 -10.53 -2.30
N THR A 148 2.48 -11.82 -2.24
CA THR A 148 3.70 -12.45 -2.69
C THR A 148 3.39 -13.82 -3.32
N PHE A 149 4.42 -14.55 -3.71
CA PHE A 149 4.28 -15.88 -4.27
C PHE A 149 5.05 -16.90 -3.43
N ALA A 150 4.56 -18.13 -3.40
CA ALA A 150 5.27 -19.26 -2.85
C ALA A 150 5.37 -20.36 -3.92
N VAL A 151 6.51 -21.00 -4.04
CA VAL A 151 6.65 -22.27 -4.75
C VAL A 151 6.80 -23.35 -3.69
N GLU A 152 5.96 -24.34 -3.75
CA GLU A 152 6.04 -25.54 -2.91
C GLU A 152 5.95 -26.75 -3.83
N THR A 153 6.93 -27.60 -3.79
CA THR A 153 6.94 -28.93 -4.44
C THR A 153 6.33 -30.00 -3.56
#